data_a4404727ffcbb7ebadd2d0e4d433bd1f
#
_entry.id   a4404727ffcbb7ebadd2d0e4d433bd1f
#
_cell.length_a   1.000
_cell.length_b   1.000
_cell.length_c   1.000
_cell.angle_alpha   90.00
_cell.angle_beta   90.00
_cell.angle_gamma   90.00
#
_symmetry.space_group_name_H-M   'P 1'
#
loop_
_entity.id
_entity.type
_entity.pdbx_description
1 polymer ?
#
loop_
_entity_poly.entity_id
_entity_poly.type
_entity_poly.pdbx_seq_one_letter_code
_entity_poly.pdbx_strand_id
1 'polypeptide(L)'
;MSDVFAMSGNTPNYSGMLFNKGNTKTPFSTMIGAKRKYSGSTEFVTGQEYETATGSQPKISEAQSLTAPNASPITREQKTNVTQIFQESVGISYGKMSNMGSLNGINIAGQQANPISEEDFQVAAKMAKIGQDIEYTFLNGKFHKSTNDNDANQSRGLLEAITTNVLDADGKKLSFMLVCDALRCITEANGDITNIVLGLDSTSRLQLNADAVANGLTIVESGRDMNGIAVDKVLTPLGTVYLRDLFYLPAGTVTLFDPFIMAPVEQLVPGKGNFFLEDLAKTGAGTKKQIFGQIGLDHGPEWYSAKITNLSAQIPTDRDMARKVYSVVKEDSNEQTSLGTLTVASAAGSNVGKTKITVTESLGEGNSYKYKVGEAESPVKLGQSVRTWNAWNGTDEIEAESGKVITIVECDKAYNAVKAGHNTVTSKTE
;
A
#
# COMPACT_ATOMS: atom_id res chain seq x y z
N MET A 1 -18.00 20.96 0.42
CA MET A 1 -16.81 21.59 1.04
C MET A 1 -16.47 20.73 2.23
N SER A 2 -15.34 20.05 2.18
CA SER A 2 -14.86 19.31 3.37
C SER A 2 -14.53 20.35 4.44
N ASP A 3 -15.03 20.11 5.64
CA ASP A 3 -14.79 20.99 6.77
C ASP A 3 -13.29 21.23 6.98
N VAL A 4 -12.88 22.46 6.81
CA VAL A 4 -11.48 22.91 6.97
C VAL A 4 -11.03 22.80 8.43
N PHE A 5 -11.97 22.73 9.35
CA PHE A 5 -11.72 22.64 10.79
C PHE A 5 -12.07 21.25 11.30
N ALA A 6 -11.19 20.70 12.15
CA ALA A 6 -11.42 19.40 12.77
C ALA A 6 -12.79 19.34 13.45
N MET A 7 -13.59 18.36 13.04
CA MET A 7 -14.99 18.23 13.44
C MET A 7 -15.17 17.18 14.51
N SER A 8 -15.85 17.52 15.51
CA SER A 8 -16.96 16.85 16.20
C SER A 8 -17.19 17.51 17.55
N GLY A 9 -18.45 17.76 17.84
CA GLY A 9 -18.89 18.45 19.02
C GLY A 9 -18.65 17.76 20.35
N ASN A 10 -18.40 16.46 20.36
CA ASN A 10 -18.03 15.70 21.56
C ASN A 10 -16.64 15.12 21.37
N THR A 11 -15.64 15.76 21.96
CA THR A 11 -14.34 15.14 22.16
C THR A 11 -14.49 14.09 23.25
N PRO A 12 -14.44 12.78 22.96
CA PRO A 12 -14.37 11.79 24.01
C PRO A 12 -13.12 12.05 24.86
N ASN A 13 -13.23 11.78 26.15
CA ASN A 13 -12.10 11.83 27.05
C ASN A 13 -11.11 10.73 26.64
N TYR A 14 -10.03 11.08 25.94
CA TYR A 14 -8.99 10.14 25.56
C TYR A 14 -8.04 9.88 26.73
N SER A 15 -8.54 9.21 27.76
CA SER A 15 -7.69 8.63 28.79
C SER A 15 -7.20 7.27 28.29
N GLY A 16 -6.01 7.21 27.70
CA GLY A 16 -5.44 5.95 27.24
C GLY A 16 -4.50 6.12 26.03
N MET A 17 -3.94 5.01 25.56
CA MET A 17 -3.08 4.99 24.38
C MET A 17 -3.93 5.12 23.10
N LEU A 18 -3.60 6.10 22.28
CA LEU A 18 -4.21 6.29 20.96
C LEU A 18 -3.44 5.46 19.93
N PHE A 19 -4.14 4.57 19.23
CA PHE A 19 -3.56 3.74 18.18
C PHE A 19 -3.96 4.27 16.80
N ASN A 20 -2.99 4.40 15.90
CA ASN A 20 -3.25 4.73 14.52
C ASN A 20 -3.53 3.44 13.73
N LYS A 21 -4.66 3.38 13.01
CA LYS A 21 -4.99 2.27 12.11
C LYS A 21 -4.18 2.30 10.80
N GLY A 22 -3.68 3.47 10.41
CA GLY A 22 -2.86 3.63 9.22
C GLY A 22 -1.42 3.14 9.45
N ASN A 23 -0.78 2.69 8.38
CA ASN A 23 0.63 2.35 8.42
C ASN A 23 1.48 3.62 8.42
N THR A 24 2.14 3.93 9.53
CA THR A 24 3.01 5.10 9.68
C THR A 24 4.51 4.76 9.54
N LYS A 25 4.83 3.51 9.22
CA LYS A 25 6.23 3.07 9.14
C LYS A 25 6.84 3.50 7.82
N THR A 26 8.01 4.10 7.89
CA THR A 26 8.77 4.64 6.75
C THR A 26 10.19 4.06 6.74
N PRO A 27 10.36 2.74 6.56
CA PRO A 27 11.67 2.09 6.67
C PRO A 27 12.63 2.50 5.56
N PHE A 28 12.17 2.70 4.33
CA PHE A 28 13.04 3.05 3.20
C PHE A 28 13.63 4.45 3.37
N SER A 29 12.79 5.45 3.58
CA SER A 29 13.26 6.83 3.77
C SER A 29 14.14 6.99 5.02
N THR A 30 13.87 6.19 6.06
CA THR A 30 14.74 6.17 7.26
C THR A 30 16.10 5.57 6.96
N MET A 31 16.19 4.47 6.20
CA MET A 31 17.46 3.84 5.83
C MET A 31 18.35 4.76 4.99
N ILE A 32 17.77 5.49 4.03
CA ILE A 32 18.53 6.40 3.18
C ILE A 32 18.77 7.77 3.83
N GLY A 33 18.04 8.10 4.90
CA GLY A 33 17.99 9.42 5.54
C GLY A 33 19.29 9.87 6.22
N ALA A 34 20.27 8.97 6.41
CA ALA A 34 21.55 9.32 7.03
C ALA A 34 22.44 10.23 6.16
N LYS A 35 22.25 10.19 4.83
CA LYS A 35 23.03 10.96 3.85
C LYS A 35 22.19 12.03 3.16
N ARG A 36 21.67 12.97 3.94
CA ARG A 36 20.91 14.09 3.36
C ARG A 36 21.78 14.95 2.46
N LYS A 37 21.25 15.28 1.29
CA LYS A 37 21.83 16.24 0.35
C LYS A 37 20.96 17.48 0.27
N TYR A 38 21.56 18.58 -0.10
CA TYR A 38 20.84 19.85 -0.26
C TYR A 38 21.02 20.34 -1.70
N SER A 39 19.93 20.79 -2.31
CA SER A 39 19.94 21.41 -3.62
C SER A 39 19.48 22.86 -3.53
N GLY A 40 20.17 23.75 -4.24
CA GLY A 40 19.72 25.13 -4.47
C GLY A 40 18.77 25.28 -5.66
N SER A 41 18.51 24.18 -6.37
CA SER A 41 17.64 24.14 -7.55
C SER A 41 16.61 23.04 -7.42
N THR A 42 15.46 23.21 -8.05
CA THR A 42 14.40 22.20 -8.13
C THR A 42 14.87 20.95 -8.87
N GLU A 43 15.71 21.11 -9.89
CA GLU A 43 16.33 19.98 -10.60
C GLU A 43 17.73 19.73 -10.04
N PHE A 44 18.04 18.46 -9.84
CA PHE A 44 19.35 18.01 -9.33
C PHE A 44 19.82 16.75 -10.06
N VAL A 45 21.12 16.53 -10.06
CA VAL A 45 21.75 15.36 -10.70
C VAL A 45 21.64 14.16 -9.78
N THR A 46 21.10 13.05 -10.27
CA THR A 46 20.97 11.79 -9.51
C THR A 46 22.03 10.75 -9.90
N GLY A 47 22.67 10.88 -11.01
CA GLY A 47 23.71 9.95 -11.46
C GLY A 47 24.56 10.59 -12.55
N GLN A 48 25.83 10.31 -12.49
CA GLN A 48 26.78 10.58 -13.60
C GLN A 48 27.28 9.24 -14.10
N GLU A 49 27.08 8.99 -15.37
CA GLU A 49 27.35 7.71 -15.99
C GLU A 49 28.44 7.90 -17.06
N TYR A 50 29.33 6.94 -17.16
CA TYR A 50 30.21 6.80 -18.30
C TYR A 50 30.48 5.32 -18.54
N GLU A 51 30.60 4.94 -19.78
CA GLU A 51 30.91 3.57 -20.16
C GLU A 51 32.32 3.51 -20.74
N THR A 52 33.11 2.59 -20.23
CA THR A 52 34.40 2.23 -20.80
C THR A 52 34.24 0.99 -21.65
N ALA A 53 34.97 0.90 -22.75
CA ALA A 53 34.99 -0.31 -23.55
C ALA A 53 35.40 -1.52 -22.71
N THR A 54 34.75 -2.65 -22.96
CA THR A 54 35.06 -3.92 -22.29
C THR A 54 36.54 -4.26 -22.49
N GLY A 55 37.20 -4.70 -21.43
CA GLY A 55 38.60 -5.10 -21.47
C GLY A 55 38.85 -6.17 -22.54
N SER A 56 39.86 -5.98 -23.37
CA SER A 56 40.29 -6.94 -24.38
C SER A 56 41.81 -7.05 -24.37
N GLN A 57 42.33 -8.16 -24.85
CA GLN A 57 43.78 -8.29 -24.99
C GLN A 57 44.27 -7.41 -26.18
N PRO A 58 45.04 -6.35 -25.96
CA PRO A 58 45.56 -5.53 -27.05
C PRO A 58 46.46 -6.35 -27.96
N LYS A 59 46.30 -6.18 -29.27
CA LYS A 59 47.17 -6.79 -30.30
C LYS A 59 47.85 -5.66 -31.05
N ILE A 60 48.83 -5.03 -30.41
CA ILE A 60 49.58 -3.92 -31.00
C ILE A 60 50.96 -4.46 -31.39
N SER A 61 51.31 -4.42 -32.67
CA SER A 61 52.63 -4.79 -33.17
C SER A 61 53.65 -3.68 -32.88
N GLU A 62 54.94 -3.99 -32.87
CA GLU A 62 56.03 -3.02 -32.69
C GLU A 62 55.91 -1.88 -33.70
N ALA A 63 55.65 -2.21 -34.97
CA ALA A 63 55.48 -1.20 -36.02
C ALA A 63 54.25 -0.28 -35.79
N GLN A 64 53.15 -0.83 -35.26
CA GLN A 64 51.95 -0.06 -34.91
C GLN A 64 52.19 0.84 -33.71
N SER A 65 53.05 0.44 -32.75
CA SER A 65 53.36 1.24 -31.56
C SER A 65 54.12 2.52 -31.89
N LEU A 66 54.76 2.60 -33.04
CA LEU A 66 55.44 3.79 -33.49
C LEU A 66 54.53 4.91 -34.00
N THR A 67 53.24 4.61 -34.18
CA THR A 67 52.25 5.59 -34.58
C THR A 67 51.25 5.82 -33.40
N ALA A 68 51.04 7.06 -33.04
CA ALA A 68 50.12 7.41 -31.97
C ALA A 68 48.67 6.93 -32.34
N PRO A 69 47.97 6.26 -31.47
CA PRO A 69 46.56 5.89 -31.70
C PRO A 69 45.66 7.12 -31.82
N ASN A 70 44.58 7.01 -32.55
CA ASN A 70 43.57 8.05 -32.60
C ASN A 70 42.91 8.26 -31.26
N ALA A 71 42.74 9.53 -30.86
CA ALA A 71 42.05 9.87 -29.65
C ALA A 71 40.56 9.48 -29.72
N SER A 72 40.08 8.72 -28.78
CA SER A 72 38.68 8.36 -28.66
C SER A 72 38.15 8.89 -27.31
N PRO A 73 37.29 9.91 -27.32
CA PRO A 73 36.76 10.46 -26.08
C PRO A 73 35.73 9.51 -25.43
N ILE A 74 35.76 9.43 -24.12
CA ILE A 74 34.71 8.78 -23.33
C ILE A 74 33.69 9.86 -22.97
N THR A 75 32.44 9.66 -23.38
CA THR A 75 31.34 10.56 -23.05
C THR A 75 30.78 10.25 -21.68
N ARG A 76 30.38 11.29 -20.98
CA ARG A 76 29.66 11.19 -19.69
C ARG A 76 28.22 11.62 -19.89
N GLU A 77 27.32 10.88 -19.28
CA GLU A 77 25.90 11.23 -19.24
C GLU A 77 25.49 11.61 -17.82
N GLN A 78 24.50 12.47 -17.70
CA GLN A 78 23.94 12.87 -16.41
C GLN A 78 22.44 12.59 -16.41
N LYS A 79 21.98 11.84 -15.43
CA LYS A 79 20.54 11.71 -15.15
C LYS A 79 20.14 12.72 -14.09
N THR A 80 18.94 13.27 -14.24
CA THR A 80 18.42 14.27 -13.31
C THR A 80 17.12 13.82 -12.69
N ASN A 81 16.83 14.34 -11.53
CA ASN A 81 15.55 14.22 -10.84
C ASN A 81 15.11 15.60 -10.34
N VAL A 82 13.91 15.71 -9.83
CA VAL A 82 13.33 16.96 -9.33
C VAL A 82 12.87 16.84 -7.90
N THR A 83 12.90 17.96 -7.15
CA THR A 83 12.25 18.04 -5.85
C THR A 83 10.75 18.25 -6.02
N GLN A 84 9.97 17.63 -5.15
CA GLN A 84 8.52 17.71 -5.10
C GLN A 84 8.08 18.44 -3.84
N ILE A 85 6.99 19.21 -3.95
CA ILE A 85 6.39 19.93 -2.83
C ILE A 85 5.49 18.98 -2.04
N PHE A 86 5.65 18.98 -0.71
CA PHE A 86 4.77 18.32 0.24
C PHE A 86 4.20 19.38 1.17
N GLN A 87 2.87 19.49 1.18
CA GLN A 87 2.18 20.52 1.94
C GLN A 87 0.92 19.97 2.57
N GLU A 88 0.73 20.25 3.85
CA GLU A 88 -0.48 19.94 4.61
C GLU A 88 -0.88 21.13 5.47
N SER A 89 -2.16 21.27 5.77
CA SER A 89 -2.66 22.33 6.63
C SER A 89 -3.47 21.79 7.80
N VAL A 90 -3.41 22.49 8.91
CA VAL A 90 -4.17 22.24 10.14
C VAL A 90 -4.98 23.47 10.47
N GLY A 91 -6.27 23.28 10.76
CA GLY A 91 -7.15 24.36 11.20
C GLY A 91 -7.98 23.94 12.39
N ILE A 92 -8.01 24.77 13.44
CA ILE A 92 -8.73 24.46 14.67
C ILE A 92 -9.52 25.70 15.10
N SER A 93 -10.82 25.50 15.40
CA SER A 93 -11.69 26.54 15.92
C SER A 93 -11.42 26.83 17.39
N TYR A 94 -11.66 28.06 17.84
CA TYR A 94 -11.53 28.41 19.25
C TYR A 94 -12.50 27.62 20.14
N GLY A 95 -13.71 27.30 19.66
CA GLY A 95 -14.64 26.45 20.37
C GLY A 95 -14.07 25.05 20.65
N LYS A 96 -13.28 24.49 19.71
CA LYS A 96 -12.63 23.22 19.90
C LYS A 96 -11.39 23.33 20.80
N MET A 97 -10.62 24.39 20.69
CA MET A 97 -9.47 24.67 21.56
C MET A 97 -9.90 24.88 23.01
N SER A 98 -11.09 25.45 23.27
CA SER A 98 -11.62 25.65 24.60
C SER A 98 -12.22 24.38 25.23
N ASN A 99 -12.53 23.37 24.42
CA ASN A 99 -13.08 22.11 24.89
C ASN A 99 -11.96 21.11 25.20
N MET A 100 -11.38 21.22 26.38
CA MET A 100 -10.26 20.37 26.82
C MET A 100 -10.69 19.01 27.38
N GLY A 101 -11.99 18.68 27.36
CA GLY A 101 -12.50 17.35 27.76
C GLY A 101 -12.33 17.01 29.24
N SER A 102 -11.84 17.93 30.09
CA SER A 102 -11.66 17.71 31.51
C SER A 102 -12.48 18.72 32.35
N LEU A 103 -13.16 18.22 33.36
CA LEU A 103 -13.75 19.08 34.37
C LEU A 103 -12.63 19.65 35.26
N ASN A 104 -12.51 20.98 35.30
CA ASN A 104 -11.47 21.65 36.08
C ASN A 104 -11.59 21.24 37.58
N GLY A 105 -10.52 20.65 38.13
CA GLY A 105 -10.43 20.38 39.58
C GLY A 105 -10.49 18.90 40.02
N ILE A 106 -10.67 17.95 39.10
CA ILE A 106 -10.61 16.52 39.46
C ILE A 106 -9.33 15.91 38.92
N ASN A 107 -8.26 15.95 39.69
CA ASN A 107 -7.08 15.13 39.48
C ASN A 107 -7.28 13.75 40.10
N ILE A 108 -7.51 12.73 39.29
CA ILE A 108 -7.44 11.35 39.73
C ILE A 108 -5.96 10.99 39.85
N ALA A 109 -5.54 10.65 41.07
CA ALA A 109 -4.15 10.30 41.36
C ALA A 109 -3.66 9.18 40.42
N GLY A 110 -2.58 9.47 39.69
CA GLY A 110 -1.94 8.51 38.77
C GLY A 110 -2.26 8.69 37.28
N GLN A 111 -3.10 9.63 36.85
CA GLN A 111 -3.31 9.98 35.46
C GLN A 111 -2.64 11.32 35.14
N GLN A 112 -1.88 11.35 34.02
CA GLN A 112 -1.34 12.60 33.52
C GLN A 112 -2.49 13.56 33.17
N ALA A 113 -2.51 14.70 33.81
CA ALA A 113 -3.64 15.63 33.83
C ALA A 113 -3.74 16.50 32.53
N ASN A 114 -2.85 16.35 31.58
CA ASN A 114 -2.89 17.10 30.32
C ASN A 114 -3.05 16.16 29.12
N PRO A 115 -4.25 16.08 28.52
CA PRO A 115 -4.36 15.58 27.16
C PRO A 115 -3.49 16.44 26.24
N ILE A 116 -2.79 15.79 25.32
CA ILE A 116 -2.07 16.46 24.22
C ILE A 116 -3.04 17.46 23.59
N SER A 117 -2.59 18.70 23.35
CA SER A 117 -3.44 19.70 22.71
C SER A 117 -3.93 19.17 21.37
N GLU A 118 -5.16 19.43 21.00
CA GLU A 118 -5.71 18.97 19.72
C GLU A 118 -4.87 19.51 18.54
N GLU A 119 -4.28 20.67 18.69
CA GLU A 119 -3.39 21.26 17.69
C GLU A 119 -2.13 20.42 17.51
N ASP A 120 -1.45 20.07 18.61
CA ASP A 120 -0.23 19.25 18.56
C ASP A 120 -0.52 17.86 17.99
N PHE A 121 -1.67 17.28 18.37
CA PHE A 121 -2.12 16.01 17.79
C PHE A 121 -2.32 16.10 16.28
N GLN A 122 -3.02 17.13 15.80
CA GLN A 122 -3.28 17.31 14.37
C GLN A 122 -1.99 17.59 13.60
N VAL A 123 -1.08 18.39 14.14
CA VAL A 123 0.24 18.64 13.54
C VAL A 123 1.05 17.34 13.45
N ALA A 124 1.11 16.56 14.53
CA ALA A 124 1.83 15.28 14.56
C ALA A 124 1.23 14.29 13.55
N ALA A 125 -0.11 14.19 13.46
CA ALA A 125 -0.78 13.32 12.49
C ALA A 125 -0.50 13.72 11.04
N LYS A 126 -0.49 15.03 10.73
CA LYS A 126 -0.17 15.57 9.39
C LYS A 126 1.30 15.38 9.04
N MET A 127 2.21 15.54 9.99
CA MET A 127 3.64 15.24 9.78
C MET A 127 3.86 13.75 9.48
N ALA A 128 3.16 12.87 10.21
CA ALA A 128 3.22 11.43 9.93
C ALA A 128 2.70 11.12 8.52
N LYS A 129 1.62 11.79 8.07
CA LYS A 129 1.10 11.65 6.71
C LYS A 129 2.13 12.10 5.66
N ILE A 130 2.76 13.25 5.85
CA ILE A 130 3.83 13.73 4.95
C ILE A 130 4.97 12.69 4.87
N GLY A 131 5.37 12.09 5.99
CA GLY A 131 6.36 11.04 6.01
C GLY A 131 5.95 9.81 5.17
N GLN A 132 4.68 9.42 5.24
CA GLN A 132 4.13 8.34 4.40
C GLN A 132 4.11 8.71 2.91
N ASP A 133 3.70 9.93 2.59
CA ASP A 133 3.66 10.43 1.20
C ASP A 133 5.08 10.48 0.60
N ILE A 134 6.09 10.85 1.39
CA ILE A 134 7.51 10.82 1.00
C ILE A 134 7.96 9.37 0.75
N GLU A 135 7.68 8.45 1.67
CA GLU A 135 8.04 7.04 1.53
C GLU A 135 7.41 6.44 0.27
N TYR A 136 6.12 6.71 0.04
CA TYR A 136 5.43 6.28 -1.18
C TYR A 136 6.06 6.85 -2.44
N THR A 137 6.37 8.16 -2.44
CA THR A 137 6.99 8.84 -3.59
C THR A 137 8.39 8.31 -3.86
N PHE A 138 9.19 8.08 -2.83
CA PHE A 138 10.55 7.55 -2.99
C PHE A 138 10.57 6.13 -3.55
N LEU A 139 9.53 5.33 -3.30
CA LEU A 139 9.41 3.99 -3.87
C LEU A 139 8.74 4.01 -5.25
N ASN A 140 7.57 4.66 -5.37
CA ASN A 140 6.66 4.54 -6.51
C ASN A 140 6.55 5.79 -7.38
N GLY A 141 7.22 6.89 -7.02
CA GLY A 141 7.09 8.17 -7.71
C GLY A 141 7.35 8.06 -9.21
N LYS A 142 6.53 8.78 -9.99
CA LYS A 142 6.69 8.92 -11.44
C LYS A 142 7.33 10.26 -11.75
N PHE A 143 8.34 10.24 -12.59
CA PHE A 143 9.05 11.47 -12.95
C PHE A 143 8.18 12.40 -13.79
N HIS A 144 8.03 13.62 -13.32
CA HIS A 144 7.47 14.70 -14.11
C HIS A 144 8.17 16.01 -13.74
N LYS A 145 8.70 16.69 -14.75
CA LYS A 145 9.27 18.02 -14.61
C LYS A 145 8.27 19.06 -15.08
N SER A 146 7.91 19.96 -14.18
CA SER A 146 6.99 21.06 -14.45
C SER A 146 7.46 21.92 -15.63
N THR A 147 6.52 22.30 -16.47
CA THR A 147 6.73 23.22 -17.60
C THR A 147 6.20 24.62 -17.34
N ASN A 148 5.38 24.82 -16.30
CA ASN A 148 4.79 26.08 -15.89
C ASN A 148 4.37 26.05 -14.42
N ASP A 149 4.01 27.18 -13.84
CA ASP A 149 3.67 27.31 -12.41
C ASP A 149 2.41 26.56 -11.97
N ASN A 150 1.55 26.17 -12.89
CA ASN A 150 0.35 25.38 -12.61
C ASN A 150 0.58 23.86 -12.74
N ASP A 151 1.74 23.47 -13.16
CA ASP A 151 2.16 22.09 -13.34
C ASP A 151 3.03 21.63 -12.15
N ALA A 152 2.80 20.42 -11.65
CA ALA A 152 3.48 19.93 -10.45
C ALA A 152 4.73 19.14 -10.81
N ASN A 153 5.85 19.48 -10.18
CA ASN A 153 7.02 18.59 -10.18
C ASN A 153 6.73 17.31 -9.43
N GLN A 154 7.09 16.17 -9.99
CA GLN A 154 6.98 14.87 -9.36
C GLN A 154 8.35 14.18 -9.37
N SER A 155 8.82 13.80 -8.19
CA SER A 155 10.12 13.15 -8.05
C SER A 155 10.06 11.70 -8.51
N ARG A 156 11.08 11.27 -9.28
CA ARG A 156 11.26 9.88 -9.69
C ARG A 156 11.55 9.02 -8.47
N GLY A 157 10.76 7.95 -8.29
CA GLY A 157 10.99 6.94 -7.27
C GLY A 157 11.93 5.83 -7.74
N LEU A 158 12.34 4.99 -6.79
CA LEU A 158 13.28 3.89 -7.03
C LEU A 158 12.77 2.91 -8.08
N LEU A 159 11.51 2.48 -8.01
CA LEU A 159 10.96 1.49 -8.94
C LEU A 159 10.86 1.99 -10.39
N GLU A 160 10.69 3.29 -10.58
CA GLU A 160 10.75 3.88 -11.92
C GLU A 160 12.19 4.05 -12.41
N ALA A 161 13.09 4.40 -11.50
CA ALA A 161 14.49 4.61 -11.84
C ALA A 161 15.16 3.33 -12.36
N ILE A 162 14.82 2.16 -11.83
CA ILE A 162 15.39 0.88 -12.23
C ILE A 162 14.86 0.50 -13.63
N THR A 163 15.74 0.52 -14.62
CA THR A 163 15.43 0.18 -16.02
C THR A 163 16.25 -0.99 -16.53
N THR A 164 17.49 -1.15 -16.10
CA THR A 164 18.43 -2.18 -16.58
C THR A 164 18.15 -3.53 -15.92
N ASN A 165 18.10 -3.59 -14.60
CA ASN A 165 17.98 -4.86 -13.86
C ASN A 165 16.52 -5.14 -13.49
N VAL A 166 15.71 -5.45 -14.50
CA VAL A 166 14.29 -5.78 -14.30
C VAL A 166 14.06 -7.25 -14.61
N LEU A 167 13.63 -8.01 -13.60
CA LEU A 167 13.30 -9.42 -13.75
C LEU A 167 11.78 -9.59 -13.68
N ASP A 168 11.23 -10.36 -14.62
CA ASP A 168 9.84 -10.80 -14.58
C ASP A 168 9.76 -12.19 -13.96
N ALA A 169 9.02 -12.33 -12.88
CA ALA A 169 8.83 -13.61 -12.20
C ALA A 169 7.79 -14.51 -12.88
N ASP A 170 7.08 -14.03 -13.90
CA ASP A 170 6.09 -14.82 -14.66
C ASP A 170 5.03 -15.49 -13.74
N GLY A 171 4.53 -14.76 -12.75
CA GLY A 171 3.56 -15.27 -11.79
C GLY A 171 4.09 -16.33 -10.81
N LYS A 172 5.40 -16.55 -10.74
CA LYS A 172 6.02 -17.47 -9.79
C LYS A 172 6.13 -16.87 -8.41
N LYS A 173 6.23 -17.72 -7.39
CA LYS A 173 6.52 -17.29 -6.01
C LYS A 173 7.97 -16.80 -5.91
N LEU A 174 8.23 -15.88 -4.99
CA LEU A 174 9.59 -15.45 -4.70
C LEU A 174 10.40 -16.65 -4.16
N SER A 175 11.52 -16.93 -4.79
CA SER A 175 12.45 -17.99 -4.42
C SER A 175 13.85 -17.45 -4.19
N PHE A 176 14.64 -18.19 -3.45
CA PHE A 176 16.05 -17.90 -3.23
C PHE A 176 16.85 -17.76 -4.54
N MET A 177 16.56 -18.64 -5.52
CA MET A 177 17.23 -18.58 -6.83
C MET A 177 16.91 -17.31 -7.59
N LEU A 178 15.66 -16.82 -7.52
CA LEU A 178 15.27 -15.59 -8.18
C LEU A 178 15.98 -14.36 -7.57
N VAL A 179 16.21 -14.38 -6.25
CA VAL A 179 17.04 -13.36 -5.59
C VAL A 179 18.50 -13.45 -6.05
N CYS A 180 19.05 -14.66 -6.19
CA CYS A 180 20.41 -14.84 -6.73
C CYS A 180 20.52 -14.36 -8.19
N ASP A 181 19.49 -14.58 -9.03
CA ASP A 181 19.46 -14.07 -10.40
C ASP A 181 19.43 -12.53 -10.43
N ALA A 182 18.68 -11.89 -9.53
CA ALA A 182 18.68 -10.43 -9.41
C ALA A 182 20.07 -9.88 -9.01
N LEU A 183 20.74 -10.54 -8.05
CA LEU A 183 22.11 -10.18 -7.68
C LEU A 183 23.10 -10.37 -8.82
N ARG A 184 22.94 -11.46 -9.61
CA ARG A 184 23.75 -11.69 -10.80
C ARG A 184 23.59 -10.56 -11.80
N CYS A 185 22.37 -10.11 -12.07
CA CYS A 185 22.13 -8.98 -12.97
C CYS A 185 22.85 -7.71 -12.49
N ILE A 186 22.78 -7.39 -11.18
CA ILE A 186 23.50 -6.24 -10.62
C ILE A 186 25.01 -6.40 -10.84
N THR A 187 25.57 -7.58 -10.56
CA THR A 187 27.01 -7.85 -10.72
C THR A 187 27.46 -7.78 -12.18
N GLU A 188 26.67 -8.33 -13.10
CA GLU A 188 26.93 -8.26 -14.53
C GLU A 188 26.89 -6.82 -15.08
N ALA A 189 26.07 -5.96 -14.47
CA ALA A 189 26.01 -4.54 -14.74
C ALA A 189 27.10 -3.71 -14.03
N ASN A 190 28.08 -4.34 -13.41
CA ASN A 190 29.15 -3.72 -12.59
C ASN A 190 28.63 -2.98 -11.33
N GLY A 191 27.51 -3.39 -10.79
CA GLY A 191 26.99 -2.92 -9.49
C GLY A 191 27.73 -3.58 -8.32
N ASP A 192 27.83 -2.86 -7.20
CA ASP A 192 28.34 -3.40 -5.95
C ASP A 192 27.21 -4.07 -5.17
N ILE A 193 27.45 -5.28 -4.68
CA ILE A 193 26.48 -6.07 -3.91
C ILE A 193 26.79 -6.14 -2.41
N THR A 194 27.75 -5.35 -1.92
CA THR A 194 28.25 -5.43 -0.54
C THR A 194 27.17 -5.08 0.50
N ASN A 195 26.31 -4.10 0.22
CA ASN A 195 25.30 -3.59 1.15
C ASN A 195 23.88 -3.70 0.62
N ILE A 196 23.62 -4.63 -0.26
CA ILE A 196 22.29 -4.78 -0.88
C ILE A 196 21.23 -5.14 0.16
N VAL A 197 20.17 -4.38 0.14
CA VAL A 197 18.93 -4.63 0.88
C VAL A 197 17.86 -5.11 -0.07
N LEU A 198 17.27 -6.26 0.23
CA LEU A 198 16.06 -6.76 -0.44
C LEU A 198 14.84 -6.21 0.29
N GLY A 199 14.16 -5.28 -0.34
CA GLY A 199 12.88 -4.74 0.09
C GLY A 199 11.74 -5.68 -0.30
N LEU A 200 10.98 -6.13 0.67
CA LEU A 200 9.93 -7.15 0.54
C LEU A 200 8.59 -6.62 1.01
N ASP A 201 7.51 -7.07 0.40
CA ASP A 201 6.20 -7.05 1.01
C ASP A 201 5.99 -8.29 1.91
N SER A 202 4.96 -8.29 2.74
CA SER A 202 4.70 -9.37 3.69
C SER A 202 4.47 -10.72 3.02
N THR A 203 3.86 -10.74 1.83
CA THR A 203 3.61 -11.98 1.07
C THR A 203 4.91 -12.54 0.53
N SER A 204 5.73 -11.73 -0.13
CA SER A 204 7.04 -12.12 -0.65
C SER A 204 7.99 -12.55 0.48
N ARG A 205 7.89 -11.92 1.66
CA ARG A 205 8.64 -12.34 2.84
C ARG A 205 8.28 -13.77 3.27
N LEU A 206 6.99 -14.10 3.32
CA LEU A 206 6.53 -15.44 3.65
C LEU A 206 6.94 -16.46 2.58
N GLN A 207 6.88 -16.10 1.30
CA GLN A 207 7.31 -16.96 0.20
C GLN A 207 8.79 -17.29 0.30
N LEU A 208 9.64 -16.29 0.52
CA LEU A 208 11.09 -16.50 0.67
C LEU A 208 11.41 -17.36 1.90
N ASN A 209 10.71 -17.14 3.01
CA ASN A 209 10.89 -17.97 4.21
C ASN A 209 10.45 -19.44 3.97
N ALA A 210 9.35 -19.66 3.25
CA ALA A 210 8.90 -21.00 2.89
C ALA A 210 9.90 -21.71 1.98
N ASP A 211 10.45 -21.01 0.98
CA ASP A 211 11.48 -21.53 0.10
C ASP A 211 12.77 -21.85 0.87
N ALA A 212 13.18 -20.97 1.78
CA ALA A 212 14.33 -21.20 2.65
C ALA A 212 14.17 -22.46 3.51
N VAL A 213 13.01 -22.65 4.14
CA VAL A 213 12.71 -23.85 4.94
C VAL A 213 12.71 -25.12 4.07
N ALA A 214 12.09 -25.04 2.87
CA ALA A 214 12.03 -26.19 1.95
C ALA A 214 13.42 -26.62 1.45
N ASN A 215 14.34 -25.68 1.28
CA ASN A 215 15.70 -25.92 0.80
C ASN A 215 16.75 -26.06 1.92
N GLY A 216 16.33 -26.08 3.19
CA GLY A 216 17.23 -26.17 4.33
C GLY A 216 18.11 -24.94 4.55
N LEU A 217 17.70 -23.78 4.02
CA LEU A 217 18.37 -22.50 4.19
C LEU A 217 17.88 -21.81 5.46
N THR A 218 18.71 -20.96 6.03
CA THR A 218 18.36 -20.21 7.25
C THR A 218 18.41 -18.71 7.00
N ILE A 219 17.31 -18.02 7.28
CA ILE A 219 17.28 -16.58 7.39
C ILE A 219 17.64 -16.23 8.83
N VAL A 220 18.69 -15.46 9.03
CA VAL A 220 19.24 -15.16 10.34
C VAL A 220 19.10 -13.65 10.63
N GLU A 221 18.76 -13.32 11.87
CA GLU A 221 18.88 -11.96 12.35
C GLU A 221 20.36 -11.51 12.23
N SER A 222 20.59 -10.38 11.57
CA SER A 222 21.96 -9.99 11.25
C SER A 222 22.70 -9.36 12.44
N GLY A 223 21.96 -8.86 13.43
CA GLY A 223 22.50 -8.01 14.49
C GLY A 223 23.08 -6.69 13.96
N ARG A 224 22.81 -6.35 12.69
CA ARG A 224 23.26 -5.13 12.03
C ARG A 224 22.10 -4.16 11.87
N ASP A 225 22.33 -2.93 12.26
CA ASP A 225 21.43 -1.82 11.98
C ASP A 225 21.91 -1.05 10.75
N MET A 226 21.03 -0.83 9.79
CA MET A 226 21.24 0.10 8.70
C MET A 226 20.54 1.42 9.03
N ASN A 227 21.32 2.42 9.41
CA ASN A 227 20.84 3.75 9.81
C ASN A 227 19.70 3.69 10.86
N GLY A 228 19.87 2.85 11.88
CA GLY A 228 18.92 2.69 12.98
C GLY A 228 17.75 1.74 12.68
N ILE A 229 17.79 1.00 11.57
CA ILE A 229 16.82 -0.03 11.24
C ILE A 229 17.47 -1.41 11.28
N ALA A 230 16.97 -2.28 12.16
CA ALA A 230 17.39 -3.67 12.21
C ALA A 230 17.01 -4.40 10.93
N VAL A 231 17.94 -5.17 10.38
CA VAL A 231 17.76 -5.95 9.16
C VAL A 231 18.13 -7.42 9.40
N ASP A 232 17.42 -8.31 8.76
CA ASP A 232 17.78 -9.73 8.70
C ASP A 232 18.77 -9.96 7.56
N LYS A 233 19.39 -11.12 7.48
CA LYS A 233 20.31 -11.47 6.40
C LYS A 233 20.08 -12.85 5.84
N VAL A 234 20.32 -12.97 4.56
CA VAL A 234 20.43 -14.24 3.84
C VAL A 234 21.80 -14.34 3.20
N LEU A 235 22.47 -15.43 3.39
CA LEU A 235 23.73 -15.73 2.73
C LEU A 235 23.44 -16.36 1.37
N THR A 236 23.93 -15.73 0.32
CA THR A 236 23.85 -16.23 -1.04
C THR A 236 25.23 -16.60 -1.56
N PRO A 237 25.36 -17.44 -2.60
CA PRO A 237 26.66 -17.75 -3.21
C PRO A 237 27.41 -16.51 -3.75
N LEU A 238 26.69 -15.42 -4.04
CA LEU A 238 27.25 -14.18 -4.57
C LEU A 238 27.59 -13.17 -3.46
N GLY A 239 27.01 -13.31 -2.27
CA GLY A 239 27.24 -12.39 -1.17
C GLY A 239 26.12 -12.40 -0.13
N THR A 240 26.19 -11.48 0.81
CA THR A 240 25.17 -11.33 1.86
C THR A 240 24.11 -10.33 1.41
N VAL A 241 22.84 -10.72 1.46
CA VAL A 241 21.70 -9.85 1.21
C VAL A 241 20.99 -9.56 2.53
N TYR A 242 20.71 -8.29 2.77
CA TYR A 242 19.95 -7.85 3.93
C TYR A 242 18.46 -7.76 3.57
N LEU A 243 17.60 -8.18 4.47
CA LEU A 243 16.15 -8.24 4.25
C LEU A 243 15.45 -7.16 5.06
N ARG A 244 14.54 -6.43 4.42
CA ARG A 244 13.68 -5.49 5.12
C ARG A 244 12.29 -5.41 4.49
N ASP A 245 11.26 -5.39 5.35
CA ASP A 245 9.89 -5.21 4.90
C ASP A 245 9.63 -3.75 4.56
N LEU A 246 9.10 -3.51 3.37
CA LEU A 246 8.69 -2.21 2.86
C LEU A 246 7.16 -2.22 2.63
N PHE A 247 6.47 -1.23 3.19
CA PHE A 247 5.02 -1.26 3.27
C PHE A 247 4.30 -0.66 2.05
N TYR A 248 5.01 0.08 1.22
CA TYR A 248 4.43 0.77 0.05
C TYR A 248 4.89 0.19 -1.29
N LEU A 249 5.43 -1.03 -1.28
CA LEU A 249 5.72 -1.74 -2.52
C LEU A 249 4.42 -2.15 -3.21
N PRO A 250 4.33 -2.05 -4.55
CA PRO A 250 3.24 -2.64 -5.30
C PRO A 250 3.18 -4.16 -5.07
N ALA A 251 1.96 -4.70 -5.02
CA ALA A 251 1.78 -6.14 -4.87
C ALA A 251 2.54 -6.91 -5.98
N GLY A 252 3.21 -7.99 -5.58
CA GLY A 252 3.99 -8.80 -6.51
C GLY A 252 5.27 -8.14 -7.02
N THR A 253 5.76 -7.10 -6.34
CA THR A 253 7.02 -6.44 -6.69
C THR A 253 7.96 -6.44 -5.48
N VAL A 254 9.20 -6.79 -5.69
CA VAL A 254 10.29 -6.67 -4.72
C VAL A 254 11.46 -5.90 -5.36
N THR A 255 12.27 -5.24 -4.54
CA THR A 255 13.38 -4.45 -5.02
C THR A 255 14.66 -4.74 -4.24
N LEU A 256 15.78 -4.76 -4.94
CA LEU A 256 17.11 -4.84 -4.35
C LEU A 256 17.80 -3.48 -4.55
N PHE A 257 18.33 -2.92 -3.50
CA PHE A 257 18.96 -1.60 -3.55
C PHE A 257 20.05 -1.46 -2.48
N ASP A 258 21.00 -0.56 -2.71
CA ASP A 258 21.99 -0.16 -1.71
C ASP A 258 21.58 1.17 -1.07
N PRO A 259 21.20 1.21 0.22
CA PRO A 259 20.80 2.43 0.89
C PRO A 259 21.96 3.44 1.08
N PHE A 260 23.21 3.02 0.93
CA PHE A 260 24.36 3.90 1.14
C PHE A 260 24.72 4.73 -0.10
N ILE A 261 24.23 4.38 -1.28
CA ILE A 261 24.40 5.20 -2.49
C ILE A 261 23.24 6.16 -2.73
N MET A 262 22.12 5.93 -2.05
CA MET A 262 20.92 6.75 -2.14
C MET A 262 20.91 7.85 -1.10
N ALA A 263 20.21 8.94 -1.39
CA ALA A 263 20.04 10.04 -0.45
C ALA A 263 18.75 10.84 -0.72
N PRO A 264 18.06 11.31 0.32
CA PRO A 264 17.06 12.35 0.17
C PRO A 264 17.76 13.68 -0.17
N VAL A 265 17.21 14.41 -1.13
CA VAL A 265 17.68 15.73 -1.55
C VAL A 265 16.66 16.76 -1.12
N GLU A 266 17.04 17.60 -0.19
CA GLU A 266 16.19 18.66 0.36
C GLU A 266 16.46 19.98 -0.36
N GLN A 267 15.39 20.71 -0.69
CA GLN A 267 15.47 22.07 -1.18
C GLN A 267 15.02 23.03 -0.07
N LEU A 268 15.94 23.82 0.43
CA LEU A 268 15.70 24.71 1.57
C LEU A 268 15.05 26.01 1.12
N VAL A 269 14.03 26.44 1.85
CA VAL A 269 13.49 27.81 1.72
C VAL A 269 14.39 28.76 2.49
N PRO A 270 14.93 29.82 1.86
CA PRO A 270 15.79 30.78 2.54
C PRO A 270 15.14 31.38 3.79
N GLY A 271 15.86 31.28 4.91
CA GLY A 271 15.41 31.77 6.22
C GLY A 271 14.38 30.92 6.96
N LYS A 272 13.88 29.81 6.35
CA LYS A 272 12.86 28.91 6.96
C LYS A 272 13.33 27.46 7.06
N GLY A 273 14.25 27.03 6.20
CA GLY A 273 14.68 25.61 6.14
C GLY A 273 13.79 24.74 5.29
N ASN A 274 13.65 23.45 5.68
CA ASN A 274 12.74 22.49 5.04
C ASN A 274 11.82 21.86 6.09
N PHE A 275 10.61 21.50 5.70
CA PHE A 275 9.54 20.98 6.58
C PHE A 275 9.29 21.86 7.81
N PHE A 276 8.99 23.13 7.56
CA PHE A 276 8.65 24.08 8.61
C PHE A 276 7.12 24.21 8.80
N LEU A 277 6.75 24.55 10.03
CA LEU A 277 5.36 24.88 10.40
C LEU A 277 5.20 26.40 10.43
N GLU A 278 4.20 26.94 9.76
CA GLU A 278 3.93 28.37 9.65
C GLU A 278 2.48 28.70 9.98
N ASP A 279 2.30 29.77 10.76
CA ASP A 279 0.97 30.31 11.02
C ASP A 279 0.44 31.06 9.79
N LEU A 280 -0.78 30.73 9.37
CA LEU A 280 -1.47 31.42 8.29
C LEU A 280 -2.32 32.56 8.82
N ALA A 281 -2.63 33.52 7.93
CA ALA A 281 -3.51 34.66 8.27
C ALA A 281 -4.86 34.15 8.81
N LYS A 282 -5.34 34.81 9.86
CA LYS A 282 -6.62 34.50 10.49
C LYS A 282 -7.77 34.92 9.58
N THR A 283 -8.66 33.99 9.26
CA THR A 283 -9.84 34.21 8.45
C THR A 283 -11.15 34.07 9.25
N GLY A 284 -11.07 33.85 10.58
CA GLY A 284 -12.23 33.63 11.43
C GLY A 284 -11.84 33.28 12.86
N ALA A 285 -12.78 32.71 13.63
CA ALA A 285 -12.60 32.33 15.02
C ALA A 285 -11.85 30.97 15.14
N GLY A 286 -10.58 30.98 14.78
CA GLY A 286 -9.70 29.79 14.82
C GLY A 286 -8.27 30.13 14.47
N THR A 287 -7.39 29.15 14.60
CA THR A 287 -6.01 29.16 14.12
C THR A 287 -5.86 28.25 12.91
N LYS A 288 -5.03 28.65 11.96
CA LYS A 288 -4.70 27.85 10.80
C LYS A 288 -3.20 27.87 10.61
N LYS A 289 -2.62 26.67 10.48
CA LYS A 289 -1.17 26.49 10.23
C LYS A 289 -0.97 25.64 8.99
N GLN A 290 0.18 25.79 8.36
CA GLN A 290 0.61 24.94 7.27
C GLN A 290 1.98 24.34 7.57
N ILE A 291 2.17 23.11 7.07
CA ILE A 291 3.45 22.43 7.00
C ILE A 291 3.86 22.46 5.54
N PHE A 292 5.06 22.89 5.24
CA PHE A 292 5.59 22.97 3.89
C PHE A 292 7.00 22.39 3.84
N GLY A 293 7.31 21.63 2.80
CA GLY A 293 8.65 21.12 2.54
C GLY A 293 8.81 20.72 1.08
N GLN A 294 10.07 20.66 0.64
CA GLN A 294 10.44 20.22 -0.71
C GLN A 294 11.53 19.18 -0.61
N ILE A 295 11.30 18.00 -1.18
CA ILE A 295 12.25 16.89 -1.13
C ILE A 295 12.16 16.06 -2.41
N GLY A 296 13.27 15.47 -2.81
CA GLY A 296 13.38 14.52 -3.92
C GLY A 296 14.29 13.37 -3.55
N LEU A 297 14.33 12.34 -4.39
CA LEU A 297 15.18 11.16 -4.22
C LEU A 297 16.37 11.22 -5.17
N ASP A 298 17.58 11.20 -4.62
CA ASP A 298 18.78 10.80 -5.35
C ASP A 298 18.92 9.28 -5.25
N HIS A 299 18.54 8.59 -6.32
CA HIS A 299 18.58 7.12 -6.38
C HIS A 299 19.96 6.55 -6.74
N GLY A 300 20.96 7.42 -7.01
CA GLY A 300 22.25 6.99 -7.47
C GLY A 300 22.23 6.32 -8.86
N PRO A 301 23.27 5.55 -9.22
CA PRO A 301 23.29 4.76 -10.45
C PRO A 301 22.22 3.67 -10.41
N GLU A 302 21.37 3.61 -11.45
CA GLU A 302 20.20 2.73 -11.46
C GLU A 302 20.57 1.23 -11.54
N TRP A 303 21.71 0.90 -12.15
CA TRP A 303 22.20 -0.49 -12.28
C TRP A 303 22.75 -1.09 -10.99
N TYR A 304 22.92 -0.31 -9.93
CA TYR A 304 23.20 -0.81 -8.56
C TYR A 304 21.95 -1.39 -7.90
N SER A 305 20.80 -1.20 -8.51
CA SER A 305 19.53 -1.68 -8.00
C SER A 305 18.89 -2.66 -8.99
N ALA A 306 18.03 -3.54 -8.49
CA ALA A 306 17.24 -4.44 -9.30
C ALA A 306 15.80 -4.47 -8.79
N LYS A 307 14.86 -4.81 -9.66
CA LYS A 307 13.49 -5.10 -9.28
C LYS A 307 13.01 -6.40 -9.90
N ILE A 308 12.23 -7.14 -9.13
CA ILE A 308 11.53 -8.33 -9.58
C ILE A 308 10.04 -7.98 -9.57
N THR A 309 9.39 -8.18 -10.69
CA THR A 309 7.98 -7.84 -10.90
C THR A 309 7.16 -9.08 -11.21
N ASN A 310 5.84 -8.95 -11.20
CA ASN A 310 4.93 -10.03 -11.57
C ASN A 310 5.08 -11.29 -10.70
N LEU A 311 5.40 -11.11 -9.39
CA LEU A 311 5.41 -12.20 -8.43
C LEU A 311 3.99 -12.63 -8.08
N SER A 312 3.81 -13.92 -7.80
CA SER A 312 2.55 -14.46 -7.31
C SER A 312 2.14 -13.83 -5.98
N ALA A 313 0.88 -13.43 -5.88
CA ALA A 313 0.29 -12.96 -4.62
C ALA A 313 -0.14 -14.10 -3.67
N GLN A 314 0.12 -15.37 -4.04
CA GLN A 314 -0.29 -16.51 -3.25
C GLN A 314 0.52 -16.63 -1.97
N ILE A 315 -0.17 -16.69 -0.83
CA ILE A 315 0.43 -17.01 0.46
C ILE A 315 0.89 -18.48 0.45
N PRO A 316 2.08 -18.80 0.97
CA PRO A 316 2.54 -20.19 1.09
C PRO A 316 1.55 -21.05 1.87
N THR A 317 1.36 -22.28 1.41
CA THR A 317 0.52 -23.27 2.09
C THR A 317 1.31 -24.05 3.15
N ASP A 318 0.63 -24.89 3.94
CA ASP A 318 1.27 -25.80 4.92
C ASP A 318 2.30 -26.76 4.29
N ARG A 319 2.21 -26.99 2.96
CA ARG A 319 3.21 -27.79 2.20
C ARG A 319 4.48 -26.99 1.92
N ASP A 320 4.33 -25.68 1.75
CA ASP A 320 5.44 -24.77 1.46
C ASP A 320 6.17 -24.37 2.76
N MET A 321 5.48 -24.49 3.90
CA MET A 321 6.00 -24.11 5.22
C MET A 321 5.84 -25.30 6.19
N ALA A 322 6.86 -25.62 6.93
CA ALA A 322 6.80 -26.65 7.97
C ALA A 322 5.87 -26.28 9.16
N ARG A 323 5.18 -25.17 9.09
CA ARG A 323 4.22 -24.66 10.07
C ARG A 323 2.86 -24.40 9.41
N LYS A 324 1.79 -24.64 10.18
CA LYS A 324 0.46 -24.15 9.81
C LYS A 324 0.50 -22.63 9.69
N VAL A 325 0.29 -22.13 8.48
CA VAL A 325 0.06 -20.71 8.23
C VAL A 325 -1.41 -20.46 8.50
N TYR A 326 -1.70 -19.70 9.55
CA TYR A 326 -3.03 -19.15 9.71
C TYR A 326 -3.21 -18.09 8.63
N SER A 327 -4.02 -18.38 7.63
CA SER A 327 -4.48 -17.35 6.71
C SER A 327 -5.29 -16.35 7.53
N VAL A 328 -4.76 -15.16 7.70
CA VAL A 328 -5.61 -14.01 8.02
C VAL A 328 -6.45 -13.80 6.78
N VAL A 329 -7.69 -14.24 6.81
CA VAL A 329 -8.68 -13.82 5.83
C VAL A 329 -8.78 -12.31 6.03
N LYS A 330 -8.08 -11.53 5.20
CA LYS A 330 -8.53 -10.18 4.93
C LYS A 330 -9.90 -10.41 4.28
N GLU A 331 -10.95 -10.07 4.97
CA GLU A 331 -12.21 -9.82 4.31
C GLU A 331 -11.87 -8.86 3.17
N ASP A 332 -12.01 -9.37 1.94
CA ASP A 332 -11.90 -8.51 0.77
C ASP A 332 -12.83 -7.35 1.03
N SER A 333 -12.31 -6.14 0.97
CA SER A 333 -13.04 -4.88 1.13
C SER A 333 -13.96 -4.59 -0.07
N ASN A 334 -14.49 -5.60 -0.71
CA ASN A 334 -15.75 -5.60 -1.41
C ASN A 334 -16.87 -5.87 -0.40
N GLU A 335 -16.84 -5.18 0.75
CA GLU A 335 -18.03 -5.05 1.55
C GLU A 335 -19.09 -4.40 0.67
N GLN A 336 -20.02 -5.24 0.24
CA GLN A 336 -21.29 -4.79 -0.29
C GLN A 336 -21.92 -3.96 0.85
N THR A 337 -21.77 -2.64 0.77
CA THR A 337 -22.20 -1.70 1.82
C THR A 337 -23.72 -1.59 1.92
N SER A 338 -24.46 -2.20 0.98
CA SER A 338 -25.92 -2.24 0.93
C SER A 338 -26.42 -3.61 0.46
N LEU A 339 -27.60 -4.00 0.94
CA LEU A 339 -28.25 -5.21 0.48
C LEU A 339 -28.46 -5.14 -1.03
N GLY A 340 -28.02 -6.16 -1.77
CA GLY A 340 -28.26 -6.26 -3.20
C GLY A 340 -29.75 -6.53 -3.49
N THR A 341 -30.19 -6.19 -4.69
CA THR A 341 -31.56 -6.43 -5.14
C THR A 341 -31.66 -7.71 -5.96
N LEU A 342 -32.79 -8.46 -5.79
CA LEU A 342 -33.20 -9.55 -6.64
C LEU A 342 -34.48 -9.16 -7.38
N THR A 343 -34.51 -9.41 -8.67
CA THR A 343 -35.71 -9.24 -9.48
C THR A 343 -36.52 -10.54 -9.42
N VAL A 344 -37.60 -10.53 -8.64
CA VAL A 344 -38.47 -11.70 -8.40
C VAL A 344 -39.73 -11.58 -9.23
N ALA A 345 -40.03 -12.59 -10.03
CA ALA A 345 -41.28 -12.71 -10.75
C ALA A 345 -42.09 -13.91 -10.22
N SER A 346 -43.42 -13.78 -10.16
CA SER A 346 -44.35 -14.83 -9.73
C SER A 346 -45.33 -15.12 -10.83
N ALA A 347 -45.55 -16.40 -11.10
CA ALA A 347 -46.55 -16.88 -12.05
C ALA A 347 -47.30 -18.08 -11.46
N ALA A 348 -48.48 -18.40 -11.99
CA ALA A 348 -49.23 -19.57 -11.56
C ALA A 348 -48.43 -20.87 -11.76
N GLY A 349 -48.40 -21.71 -10.74
CA GLY A 349 -47.75 -23.01 -10.77
C GLY A 349 -48.51 -24.06 -11.57
N SER A 350 -47.99 -25.29 -11.60
CA SER A 350 -48.61 -26.41 -12.29
C SER A 350 -49.83 -26.96 -11.54
N ASN A 351 -49.85 -26.88 -10.22
CA ASN A 351 -50.93 -27.37 -9.34
C ASN A 351 -51.62 -26.24 -8.58
N VAL A 352 -52.88 -26.47 -8.20
CA VAL A 352 -53.67 -25.52 -7.39
C VAL A 352 -52.94 -25.21 -6.09
N GLY A 353 -52.87 -23.91 -5.72
CA GLY A 353 -52.18 -23.42 -4.53
C GLY A 353 -50.65 -23.25 -4.69
N LYS A 354 -50.08 -23.58 -5.87
CA LYS A 354 -48.65 -23.41 -6.14
C LYS A 354 -48.36 -22.22 -7.04
N THR A 355 -47.24 -21.61 -6.79
CA THR A 355 -46.66 -20.51 -7.57
C THR A 355 -45.29 -20.91 -8.10
N LYS A 356 -44.98 -20.50 -9.33
CA LYS A 356 -43.68 -20.60 -9.95
C LYS A 356 -42.95 -19.26 -9.77
N ILE A 357 -41.85 -19.28 -9.04
CA ILE A 357 -41.01 -18.10 -8.83
C ILE A 357 -39.83 -18.15 -9.79
N THR A 358 -39.48 -17.01 -10.34
CA THR A 358 -38.29 -16.82 -11.18
C THR A 358 -37.50 -15.65 -10.64
N VAL A 359 -36.18 -15.85 -10.47
CA VAL A 359 -35.20 -14.82 -10.12
C VAL A 359 -34.31 -14.59 -11.33
N THR A 360 -34.15 -13.34 -11.74
CA THR A 360 -33.40 -12.99 -12.96
C THR A 360 -31.90 -13.06 -12.75
N GLU A 361 -31.45 -12.67 -11.56
CA GLU A 361 -30.03 -12.63 -11.20
C GLU A 361 -29.53 -14.05 -10.93
N SER A 362 -28.29 -14.31 -11.38
CA SER A 362 -27.61 -15.58 -11.09
C SER A 362 -27.24 -15.67 -9.61
N LEU A 363 -27.42 -16.87 -9.05
CA LEU A 363 -26.97 -17.19 -7.70
C LEU A 363 -25.45 -17.11 -7.61
N GLY A 364 -24.93 -16.40 -6.61
CA GLY A 364 -23.49 -16.31 -6.34
C GLY A 364 -22.90 -17.68 -5.96
N GLU A 365 -21.63 -17.85 -6.23
CA GLU A 365 -20.93 -19.11 -5.95
C GLU A 365 -20.94 -19.44 -4.45
N GLY A 366 -21.50 -20.59 -4.11
CA GLY A 366 -21.61 -21.06 -2.73
C GLY A 366 -22.76 -20.47 -1.92
N ASN A 367 -23.58 -19.59 -2.52
CA ASN A 367 -24.78 -19.03 -1.89
C ASN A 367 -25.99 -19.96 -2.06
N SER A 368 -27.06 -19.65 -1.33
CA SER A 368 -28.34 -20.38 -1.40
C SER A 368 -29.52 -19.42 -1.29
N TYR A 369 -30.67 -19.87 -1.79
CA TYR A 369 -31.92 -19.11 -1.63
C TYR A 369 -32.71 -19.53 -0.40
N LYS A 370 -33.24 -18.52 0.29
CA LYS A 370 -34.24 -18.67 1.34
C LYS A 370 -35.45 -17.83 1.01
N TYR A 371 -36.63 -18.25 1.47
CA TYR A 371 -37.85 -17.48 1.23
C TYR A 371 -38.76 -17.44 2.46
N LYS A 372 -39.64 -16.43 2.47
CA LYS A 372 -40.72 -16.27 3.43
C LYS A 372 -41.93 -15.71 2.73
N VAL A 373 -43.11 -16.24 3.05
CA VAL A 373 -44.43 -15.76 2.57
C VAL A 373 -45.16 -15.07 3.71
N GLY A 374 -45.73 -13.93 3.44
CA GLY A 374 -46.45 -13.13 4.43
C GLY A 374 -47.52 -12.23 3.79
N GLU A 375 -48.25 -11.49 4.62
CA GLU A 375 -49.24 -10.48 4.14
C GLU A 375 -48.56 -9.26 3.53
N ALA A 376 -47.32 -8.99 3.93
CA ALA A 376 -46.48 -7.93 3.42
C ALA A 376 -45.06 -8.43 3.22
N GLU A 377 -44.23 -7.62 2.56
CA GLU A 377 -42.78 -7.84 2.43
C GLU A 377 -42.14 -8.06 3.83
N SER A 378 -41.26 -9.04 3.90
CA SER A 378 -40.42 -9.25 5.07
C SER A 378 -39.09 -8.49 4.87
N PRO A 379 -38.94 -7.28 5.46
CA PRO A 379 -37.73 -6.46 5.23
C PRO A 379 -36.49 -7.16 5.81
N VAL A 380 -35.42 -7.16 5.04
CA VAL A 380 -34.15 -7.78 5.38
C VAL A 380 -33.02 -6.76 5.22
N LYS A 381 -32.03 -6.81 6.11
CA LYS A 381 -30.82 -5.99 6.02
C LYS A 381 -29.63 -6.84 5.60
N LEU A 382 -28.65 -6.22 4.97
CA LEU A 382 -27.38 -6.89 4.65
C LEU A 382 -26.77 -7.53 5.91
N GLY A 383 -26.34 -8.78 5.78
CA GLY A 383 -25.75 -9.53 6.89
C GLY A 383 -26.77 -10.05 7.92
N GLN A 384 -28.06 -9.81 7.74
CA GLN A 384 -29.10 -10.36 8.63
C GLN A 384 -29.21 -11.87 8.43
N SER A 385 -29.23 -12.63 9.54
CA SER A 385 -29.40 -14.08 9.48
C SER A 385 -30.82 -14.46 9.06
N VAL A 386 -30.92 -15.25 8.01
CA VAL A 386 -32.18 -15.83 7.46
C VAL A 386 -32.23 -17.34 7.65
N ARG A 387 -31.48 -17.88 8.59
CA ARG A 387 -31.34 -19.33 8.84
C ARG A 387 -32.69 -20.04 9.07
N THR A 388 -33.61 -19.35 9.71
CA THR A 388 -34.96 -19.89 10.04
C THR A 388 -35.95 -19.82 8.90
N TRP A 389 -35.60 -19.19 7.76
CA TRP A 389 -36.47 -19.10 6.62
C TRP A 389 -36.49 -20.40 5.80
N ASN A 390 -37.53 -20.62 5.03
CA ASN A 390 -37.64 -21.82 4.20
C ASN A 390 -36.53 -21.87 3.13
N ALA A 391 -35.95 -23.04 2.91
CA ALA A 391 -35.00 -23.25 1.84
C ALA A 391 -35.70 -23.37 0.50
N TRP A 392 -35.07 -22.82 -0.56
CA TRP A 392 -35.56 -22.97 -1.94
C TRP A 392 -34.36 -23.21 -2.88
N ASN A 393 -34.54 -24.10 -3.82
CA ASN A 393 -33.50 -24.49 -4.77
C ASN A 393 -33.43 -23.62 -6.04
N GLY A 394 -34.27 -22.59 -6.12
CA GLY A 394 -34.34 -21.70 -7.28
C GLY A 394 -35.21 -22.19 -8.44
N THR A 395 -35.75 -23.39 -8.37
CA THR A 395 -36.51 -24.03 -9.49
C THR A 395 -37.86 -24.60 -9.10
N ASP A 396 -37.99 -25.13 -7.89
CA ASP A 396 -39.23 -25.80 -7.44
C ASP A 396 -40.35 -24.80 -7.22
N GLU A 397 -41.56 -25.23 -7.49
CA GLU A 397 -42.78 -24.46 -7.21
C GLU A 397 -43.03 -24.37 -5.70
N ILE A 398 -43.39 -23.17 -5.25
CA ILE A 398 -43.62 -22.87 -3.84
C ILE A 398 -45.12 -22.88 -3.57
N GLU A 399 -45.54 -23.49 -2.46
CA GLU A 399 -46.92 -23.43 -2.00
C GLU A 399 -47.18 -22.07 -1.33
N ALA A 400 -48.04 -21.27 -1.91
CA ALA A 400 -48.38 -19.94 -1.42
C ALA A 400 -49.74 -19.48 -2.00
N GLU A 401 -50.54 -18.81 -1.17
CA GLU A 401 -51.82 -18.24 -1.56
C GLU A 401 -51.64 -17.00 -2.45
N SER A 402 -52.49 -16.88 -3.46
CA SER A 402 -52.52 -15.71 -4.36
C SER A 402 -52.83 -14.44 -3.58
N GLY A 403 -52.11 -13.36 -3.88
CA GLY A 403 -52.26 -12.07 -3.22
C GLY A 403 -51.31 -11.86 -2.01
N LYS A 404 -50.70 -12.90 -1.45
CA LYS A 404 -49.64 -12.77 -0.43
C LYS A 404 -48.36 -12.28 -1.05
N VAL A 405 -47.42 -11.81 -0.24
CA VAL A 405 -46.12 -11.37 -0.67
C VAL A 405 -45.07 -12.43 -0.34
N ILE A 406 -44.30 -12.85 -1.34
CA ILE A 406 -43.11 -13.69 -1.16
C ILE A 406 -41.86 -12.84 -1.18
N THR A 407 -41.04 -12.99 -0.17
CA THR A 407 -39.69 -12.39 -0.12
C THR A 407 -38.64 -13.49 -0.34
N ILE A 408 -37.79 -13.34 -1.35
CA ILE A 408 -36.65 -14.23 -1.65
C ILE A 408 -35.36 -13.55 -1.21
N VAL A 409 -34.52 -14.31 -0.56
CA VAL A 409 -33.20 -13.84 -0.10
C VAL A 409 -32.13 -14.79 -0.59
N GLU A 410 -31.11 -14.24 -1.23
CA GLU A 410 -29.85 -14.92 -1.45
C GLU A 410 -28.99 -14.75 -0.19
N CYS A 411 -28.53 -15.86 0.38
CA CYS A 411 -27.71 -15.85 1.59
C CYS A 411 -26.40 -16.63 1.37
N ASP A 412 -25.38 -16.23 2.12
CA ASP A 412 -24.07 -16.87 2.16
C ASP A 412 -24.11 -18.25 2.87
N LYS A 413 -22.96 -18.92 2.97
CA LYS A 413 -22.81 -20.22 3.66
C LYS A 413 -23.16 -20.17 5.15
N ALA A 414 -23.13 -18.98 5.78
CA ALA A 414 -23.49 -18.74 7.17
C ALA A 414 -24.99 -18.36 7.34
N TYR A 415 -25.73 -18.32 6.23
CA TYR A 415 -27.13 -17.87 6.13
C TYR A 415 -27.34 -16.38 6.40
N ASN A 416 -26.36 -15.54 6.14
CA ASN A 416 -26.51 -14.09 6.18
C ASN A 416 -26.98 -13.56 4.82
N ALA A 417 -27.92 -12.63 4.85
CA ALA A 417 -28.51 -12.05 3.65
C ALA A 417 -27.51 -11.21 2.85
N VAL A 418 -27.41 -11.48 1.56
CA VAL A 418 -26.55 -10.78 0.58
C VAL A 418 -27.41 -9.96 -0.40
N LYS A 419 -28.46 -10.56 -0.94
CA LYS A 419 -29.43 -9.88 -1.82
C LYS A 419 -30.85 -10.28 -1.42
N ALA A 420 -31.82 -9.41 -1.65
CA ALA A 420 -33.22 -9.70 -1.43
C ALA A 420 -34.14 -9.09 -2.51
N GLY A 421 -35.28 -9.72 -2.71
CA GLY A 421 -36.32 -9.21 -3.58
C GLY A 421 -37.67 -9.80 -3.18
N HIS A 422 -38.75 -9.14 -3.54
CA HIS A 422 -40.11 -9.61 -3.24
C HIS A 422 -41.03 -9.43 -4.43
N ASN A 423 -42.11 -10.18 -4.40
CA ASN A 423 -43.21 -9.98 -5.36
C ASN A 423 -44.54 -10.49 -4.76
N THR A 424 -45.64 -10.01 -5.29
CA THR A 424 -46.95 -10.54 -4.96
C THR A 424 -47.13 -11.92 -5.60
N VAL A 425 -47.57 -12.87 -4.84
CA VAL A 425 -47.77 -14.25 -5.28
C VAL A 425 -48.94 -14.33 -6.24
N THR A 426 -48.72 -14.98 -7.38
CA THR A 426 -49.76 -15.45 -8.30
C THR A 426 -49.74 -16.98 -8.26
N SER A 427 -50.71 -17.58 -7.59
CA SER A 427 -50.84 -19.04 -7.55
C SER A 427 -51.96 -19.53 -8.47
N LYS A 428 -51.90 -20.82 -8.84
CA LYS A 428 -52.94 -21.44 -9.62
C LYS A 428 -54.21 -21.61 -8.75
N THR A 429 -55.36 -21.15 -9.24
CA THR A 429 -56.62 -21.15 -8.51
C THR A 429 -57.57 -22.25 -8.91
N GLU A 430 -57.42 -22.83 -10.11
CA GLU A 430 -58.18 -23.99 -10.66
C GLU A 430 -57.28 -24.78 -11.64
#